data_11d5164e76777871ffbc7e3b5cd65207
#
_entry.id   11d5164e76777871ffbc7e3b5cd65207
#
_cell.length_a   1.000
_cell.length_b   1.000
_cell.length_c   1.000
_cell.angle_alpha   90.00
_cell.angle_beta   90.00
_cell.angle_gamma   90.00
#
_symmetry.space_group_name_H-M   'P 1'
#
loop_
_entity.id
_entity.type
_entity.pdbx_description
1 polymer ?
#
loop_
_entity_poly.entity_id
_entity_poly.type
_entity_poly.pdbx_seq_one_letter_code
_entity_poly.pdbx_strand_id
1 'polypeptide(L)'
;MAAIEAKKLNFTYPDADRAALSDVTFSIPSGGFYLLMGPSGSGKSTLLRLLQGEIAPHGALRGQLHCDSPAGFVFQNPQDSLVTDSVQRELAFSPEHAGLDGAAVARRVGECAAFFHLESLMERTTASLSGGEQQLLSLAAAMTGSPRVLLLDEPCAALDPAAEEKFLQVLLRLNRELGVTVLMSTHTPGVALAQADGVLLLRAGRCTCYEDPHAFARALRQSGDPMLQALPVGAILFDKVPLTVREAQPLAAHLRCKPAPAPQPAGKSVLTLKEICFAYEKKSADVLFRLSLTLTEGKCYAIVGANGSGKSTLLGVMAGVLKPYAGKVQRPAPTALLPQTVQYLFTRDRVDQLVQAETLQHLGIAHLAARHPLDLSGGESRLVGLGMVLDTGADTLLLDEPTAGLDAGAKAQLGARLRHLCAAGKTVVLVTHDLDFAGTYSDEAAFLCNRVVTPPRPRRAFFAGMELYTTGVRRVTCRALPDAVSPEDLVL
;
A
#
# COMPACT_ATOMS: atom_id res chain seq x y z
N MET A 1 32.13 9.73 -1.14
CA MET A 1 32.29 8.55 -2.02
C MET A 1 30.91 8.01 -2.32
N ALA A 2 30.72 7.34 -3.45
CA ALA A 2 29.45 6.72 -3.78
C ALA A 2 29.30 5.42 -2.97
N ALA A 3 28.18 5.24 -2.27
CA ALA A 3 27.86 3.98 -1.60
C ALA A 3 27.16 2.99 -2.54
N ILE A 4 26.43 3.52 -3.54
CA ILE A 4 25.79 2.73 -4.59
C ILE A 4 26.10 3.38 -5.93
N GLU A 5 26.58 2.60 -6.89
CA GLU A 5 26.88 3.08 -8.24
C GLU A 5 26.48 2.04 -9.29
N ALA A 6 25.82 2.48 -10.35
CA ALA A 6 25.57 1.70 -11.56
C ALA A 6 26.09 2.46 -12.77
N LYS A 7 26.83 1.77 -13.66
CA LYS A 7 27.36 2.34 -14.90
C LYS A 7 26.98 1.45 -16.08
N LYS A 8 26.14 1.98 -16.99
CA LYS A 8 25.66 1.31 -18.20
C LYS A 8 25.15 -0.11 -17.92
N LEU A 9 24.40 -0.24 -16.81
CA LEU A 9 23.88 -1.52 -16.35
C LEU A 9 22.76 -1.98 -17.27
N ASN A 10 22.88 -3.21 -17.75
CA ASN A 10 21.88 -3.90 -18.55
C ASN A 10 21.62 -5.27 -17.91
N PHE A 11 20.35 -5.65 -17.80
CA PHE A 11 19.99 -6.97 -17.29
C PHE A 11 18.80 -7.53 -18.06
N THR A 12 18.92 -8.82 -18.45
CA THR A 12 17.87 -9.55 -19.16
C THR A 12 17.64 -10.89 -18.46
N TYR A 13 16.39 -11.19 -18.11
CA TYR A 13 16.01 -12.51 -17.58
C TYR A 13 16.17 -13.60 -18.64
N PRO A 14 16.40 -14.87 -18.24
CA PRO A 14 16.33 -15.99 -19.17
C PRO A 14 14.98 -15.98 -19.89
N ASP A 15 14.98 -16.33 -21.15
CA ASP A 15 13.78 -16.46 -22.00
C ASP A 15 12.93 -15.17 -22.15
N ALA A 16 13.45 -14.01 -21.76
CA ALA A 16 12.80 -12.72 -21.93
C ALA A 16 13.24 -12.04 -23.25
N ASP A 17 12.26 -11.61 -24.05
CA ASP A 17 12.50 -10.88 -25.30
C ASP A 17 13.05 -9.47 -25.09
N ARG A 18 12.88 -8.92 -23.87
CA ARG A 18 13.27 -7.54 -23.55
C ARG A 18 14.10 -7.48 -22.27
N ALA A 19 15.09 -6.58 -22.28
CA ALA A 19 15.88 -6.29 -21.09
C ALA A 19 14.98 -5.67 -20.00
N ALA A 20 15.12 -6.16 -18.77
CA ALA A 20 14.48 -5.58 -17.59
C ALA A 20 15.14 -4.26 -17.18
N LEU A 21 16.46 -4.13 -17.41
CA LEU A 21 17.24 -2.91 -17.22
C LEU A 21 18.06 -2.63 -18.47
N SER A 22 18.10 -1.36 -18.92
CA SER A 22 18.76 -0.93 -20.15
C SER A 22 19.51 0.39 -19.92
N ASP A 23 20.82 0.34 -20.02
CA ASP A 23 21.72 1.50 -19.89
C ASP A 23 21.51 2.31 -18.61
N VAL A 24 21.28 1.62 -17.49
CA VAL A 24 21.03 2.27 -16.19
C VAL A 24 22.35 2.82 -15.65
N THR A 25 22.36 4.14 -15.39
CA THR A 25 23.53 4.83 -14.84
C THR A 25 23.08 5.81 -13.76
N PHE A 26 23.59 5.64 -12.53
CA PHE A 26 23.35 6.54 -11.40
C PHE A 26 24.41 6.36 -10.31
N SER A 27 24.47 7.31 -9.38
CA SER A 27 25.34 7.27 -8.22
C SER A 27 24.61 7.82 -7.00
N ILE A 28 24.67 7.10 -5.87
CA ILE A 28 24.11 7.55 -4.58
C ILE A 28 25.27 7.74 -3.62
N PRO A 29 25.42 8.94 -3.04
CA PRO A 29 26.47 9.21 -2.07
C PRO A 29 26.25 8.44 -0.75
N SER A 30 27.32 8.18 -0.02
CA SER A 30 27.26 7.58 1.32
C SER A 30 26.42 8.44 2.26
N GLY A 31 25.49 7.81 3.00
CA GLY A 31 24.52 8.48 3.88
C GLY A 31 23.33 9.12 3.13
N GLY A 32 23.21 8.97 1.81
CA GLY A 32 22.06 9.47 1.04
C GLY A 32 20.78 8.68 1.29
N PHE A 33 19.65 9.36 1.32
CA PHE A 33 18.30 8.77 1.35
C PHE A 33 17.62 9.00 0.00
N TYR A 34 17.52 7.94 -0.82
CA TYR A 34 16.98 8.01 -2.17
C TYR A 34 15.74 7.13 -2.33
N LEU A 35 14.79 7.65 -3.12
CA LEU A 35 13.61 6.90 -3.53
C LEU A 35 13.80 6.33 -4.93
N LEU A 36 13.43 5.06 -5.12
CA LEU A 36 13.36 4.41 -6.43
C LEU A 36 11.90 4.34 -6.86
N MET A 37 11.52 5.18 -7.81
CA MET A 37 10.15 5.30 -8.30
C MET A 37 10.02 4.78 -9.73
N GLY A 38 8.80 4.38 -10.10
CA GLY A 38 8.49 3.89 -11.44
C GLY A 38 7.22 3.05 -11.45
N PRO A 39 6.57 2.85 -12.60
CA PRO A 39 5.37 2.02 -12.71
C PRO A 39 5.67 0.55 -12.35
N SER A 40 4.62 -0.23 -12.13
CA SER A 40 4.75 -1.69 -11.96
C SER A 40 5.45 -2.31 -13.17
N GLY A 41 6.33 -3.28 -12.93
CA GLY A 41 7.10 -3.95 -13.99
C GLY A 41 8.24 -3.11 -14.59
N SER A 42 8.57 -1.93 -14.05
CA SER A 42 9.68 -1.10 -14.56
C SER A 42 11.08 -1.63 -14.24
N GLY A 43 11.21 -2.65 -13.39
CA GLY A 43 12.48 -3.27 -12.99
C GLY A 43 13.02 -2.84 -11.62
N LYS A 44 12.23 -2.18 -10.77
CA LYS A 44 12.66 -1.70 -9.42
C LYS A 44 13.19 -2.83 -8.54
N SER A 45 12.39 -3.87 -8.33
CA SER A 45 12.78 -5.03 -7.51
C SER A 45 13.98 -5.77 -8.12
N THR A 46 14.06 -5.83 -9.45
CA THR A 46 15.22 -6.41 -10.16
C THR A 46 16.49 -5.63 -9.84
N LEU A 47 16.44 -4.30 -9.92
CA LEU A 47 17.58 -3.44 -9.59
C LEU A 47 18.01 -3.60 -8.12
N LEU A 48 17.07 -3.57 -7.18
CA LEU A 48 17.37 -3.73 -5.76
C LEU A 48 18.01 -5.09 -5.45
N ARG A 49 17.49 -6.18 -6.03
CA ARG A 49 18.06 -7.53 -5.84
C ARG A 49 19.44 -7.68 -6.46
N LEU A 50 19.69 -7.07 -7.62
CA LEU A 50 21.02 -7.03 -8.22
C LEU A 50 22.02 -6.27 -7.35
N LEU A 51 21.60 -5.16 -6.71
CA LEU A 51 22.44 -4.38 -5.80
C LEU A 51 22.79 -5.15 -4.53
N GLN A 52 21.88 -5.97 -4.02
CA GLN A 52 22.15 -6.79 -2.84
C GLN A 52 23.11 -7.94 -3.16
N GLY A 53 23.08 -8.46 -4.36
CA GLY A 53 24.01 -9.48 -4.88
C GLY A 53 23.65 -10.91 -4.52
N GLU A 54 23.44 -11.25 -3.23
CA GLU A 54 23.16 -12.62 -2.78
C GLU A 54 21.79 -13.14 -3.27
N ILE A 55 20.82 -12.24 -3.43
CA ILE A 55 19.49 -12.56 -3.98
C ILE A 55 19.31 -12.10 -5.42
N ALA A 56 20.43 -11.85 -6.13
CA ALA A 56 20.41 -11.43 -7.51
C ALA A 56 19.68 -12.46 -8.39
N PRO A 57 18.75 -12.04 -9.25
CA PRO A 57 18.07 -12.96 -10.15
C PRO A 57 19.02 -13.51 -11.20
N HIS A 58 18.76 -14.74 -11.65
CA HIS A 58 19.49 -15.32 -12.78
C HIS A 58 19.21 -14.55 -14.07
N GLY A 59 20.24 -14.29 -14.87
CA GLY A 59 20.10 -13.60 -16.14
C GLY A 59 21.42 -13.07 -16.68
N ALA A 60 21.35 -12.43 -17.84
CA ALA A 60 22.50 -11.80 -18.50
C ALA A 60 22.71 -10.38 -17.95
N LEU A 61 23.76 -10.19 -17.16
CA LEU A 61 24.17 -8.90 -16.58
C LEU A 61 25.35 -8.33 -17.38
N ARG A 62 25.27 -7.05 -17.77
CA ARG A 62 26.35 -6.27 -18.41
C ARG A 62 26.43 -4.88 -17.76
N GLY A 63 27.63 -4.29 -17.78
CA GLY A 63 27.91 -3.00 -17.14
C GLY A 63 28.62 -3.18 -15.81
N GLN A 64 28.66 -2.12 -15.01
CA GLN A 64 29.28 -2.12 -13.68
C GLN A 64 28.22 -1.80 -12.61
N LEU A 65 28.28 -2.54 -11.52
CA LEU A 65 27.41 -2.36 -10.37
C LEU A 65 28.26 -2.41 -9.11
N HIS A 66 28.11 -1.42 -8.25
CA HIS A 66 28.76 -1.35 -6.94
C HIS A 66 27.73 -1.02 -5.87
N CYS A 67 27.81 -1.71 -4.76
CA CYS A 67 27.06 -1.43 -3.54
C CYS A 67 27.98 -1.70 -2.34
N ASP A 68 28.07 -0.75 -1.42
CA ASP A 68 28.85 -0.92 -0.20
C ASP A 68 28.32 -2.10 0.62
N SER A 69 29.22 -2.97 1.06
CA SER A 69 28.90 -4.16 1.85
C SER A 69 29.27 -3.92 3.33
N PRO A 70 28.52 -4.51 4.28
CA PRO A 70 27.30 -5.30 4.07
C PRO A 70 26.10 -4.44 3.68
N ALA A 71 25.21 -4.98 2.84
CA ALA A 71 23.93 -4.38 2.45
C ALA A 71 22.78 -5.18 3.07
N GLY A 72 21.90 -4.50 3.82
CA GLY A 72 20.67 -5.07 4.35
C GLY A 72 19.54 -4.99 3.32
N PHE A 73 18.65 -5.98 3.29
CA PHE A 73 17.49 -6.00 2.41
C PHE A 73 16.19 -6.17 3.19
N VAL A 74 15.18 -5.35 2.86
CA VAL A 74 13.82 -5.45 3.41
C VAL A 74 12.84 -5.71 2.27
N PHE A 75 12.14 -6.84 2.34
CA PHE A 75 11.18 -7.26 1.33
C PHE A 75 9.84 -6.52 1.47
N GLN A 76 9.08 -6.50 0.37
CA GLN A 76 7.73 -5.95 0.34
C GLN A 76 6.79 -6.68 1.30
N ASN A 77 6.88 -8.01 1.34
CA ASN A 77 6.14 -8.84 2.27
C ASN A 77 7.12 -9.32 3.37
N PRO A 78 6.92 -8.93 4.63
CA PRO A 78 7.82 -9.34 5.71
C PRO A 78 7.89 -10.87 5.90
N GLN A 79 6.85 -11.61 5.53
CA GLN A 79 6.84 -13.07 5.60
C GLN A 79 7.89 -13.73 4.69
N ASP A 80 8.35 -13.02 3.65
CA ASP A 80 9.39 -13.52 2.75
C ASP A 80 10.79 -13.40 3.37
N SER A 81 10.96 -12.62 4.44
CA SER A 81 12.24 -12.39 5.13
C SER A 81 12.33 -13.00 6.52
N LEU A 82 11.20 -13.15 7.22
CA LEU A 82 11.17 -13.70 8.57
C LEU A 82 11.32 -15.23 8.53
N VAL A 83 12.43 -15.74 9.02
CA VAL A 83 12.79 -17.17 8.93
C VAL A 83 12.59 -17.93 10.23
N THR A 84 12.49 -17.22 11.37
CA THR A 84 12.35 -17.83 12.69
C THR A 84 10.95 -17.65 13.28
N ASP A 85 10.66 -18.44 14.32
CA ASP A 85 9.35 -18.48 14.98
C ASP A 85 9.14 -17.40 16.03
N SER A 86 10.21 -16.73 16.50
CA SER A 86 10.12 -15.70 17.55
C SER A 86 10.94 -14.46 17.24
N VAL A 87 10.51 -13.32 17.77
CA VAL A 87 11.17 -12.01 17.59
C VAL A 87 12.62 -12.07 18.04
N GLN A 88 12.91 -12.66 19.22
CA GLN A 88 14.25 -12.76 19.75
C GLN A 88 15.18 -13.55 18.83
N ARG A 89 14.73 -14.70 18.31
CA ARG A 89 15.53 -15.54 17.41
C ARG A 89 15.75 -14.85 16.07
N GLU A 90 14.74 -14.13 15.58
CA GLU A 90 14.85 -13.38 14.32
C GLU A 90 15.95 -12.31 14.41
N LEU A 91 16.01 -11.56 15.51
CA LEU A 91 17.08 -10.58 15.73
C LEU A 91 18.46 -11.23 15.96
N ALA A 92 18.51 -12.44 16.52
CA ALA A 92 19.77 -13.16 16.76
C ALA A 92 20.31 -13.85 15.50
N PHE A 93 19.47 -14.11 14.51
CA PHE A 93 19.78 -14.93 13.34
C PHE A 93 21.03 -14.45 12.57
N SER A 94 21.07 -13.19 12.15
CA SER A 94 22.19 -12.64 11.39
C SER A 94 23.51 -12.56 12.20
N PRO A 95 23.52 -12.07 13.47
CA PRO A 95 24.71 -12.09 14.31
C PRO A 95 25.27 -13.49 14.59
N GLU A 96 24.41 -14.50 14.80
CA GLU A 96 24.84 -15.89 15.01
C GLU A 96 25.46 -16.47 13.74
N HIS A 97 24.87 -16.22 12.58
CA HIS A 97 25.43 -16.63 11.28
C HIS A 97 26.78 -15.96 10.95
N ALA A 98 26.97 -14.73 11.45
CA ALA A 98 28.25 -14.02 11.35
C ALA A 98 29.31 -14.58 12.31
N GLY A 99 28.98 -15.59 13.13
CA GLY A 99 29.92 -16.24 14.06
C GLY A 99 30.26 -15.42 15.29
N LEU A 100 29.40 -14.46 15.68
CA LEU A 100 29.56 -13.68 16.91
C LEU A 100 29.37 -14.59 18.15
N ASP A 101 30.12 -14.34 19.22
CA ASP A 101 29.92 -15.05 20.47
C ASP A 101 28.58 -14.67 21.13
N GLY A 102 28.11 -15.52 22.06
CA GLY A 102 26.79 -15.34 22.66
C GLY A 102 26.62 -14.01 23.40
N ALA A 103 27.67 -13.44 23.97
CA ALA A 103 27.61 -12.14 24.65
C ALA A 103 27.47 -10.99 23.64
N ALA A 104 28.18 -11.07 22.52
CA ALA A 104 28.06 -10.11 21.41
C ALA A 104 26.70 -10.19 20.74
N VAL A 105 26.15 -11.42 20.52
CA VAL A 105 24.78 -11.63 20.02
C VAL A 105 23.76 -10.99 20.96
N ALA A 106 23.80 -11.32 22.26
CA ALA A 106 22.86 -10.78 23.23
C ALA A 106 22.88 -9.24 23.29
N ARG A 107 24.08 -8.64 23.26
CA ARG A 107 24.23 -7.18 23.21
C ARG A 107 23.62 -6.59 21.95
N ARG A 108 23.89 -7.16 20.77
CA ARG A 108 23.37 -6.69 19.48
C ARG A 108 21.85 -6.79 19.41
N VAL A 109 21.30 -7.91 19.87
CA VAL A 109 19.86 -8.14 19.96
C VAL A 109 19.20 -7.11 20.90
N GLY A 110 19.79 -6.92 22.11
CA GLY A 110 19.28 -5.94 23.07
C GLY A 110 19.33 -4.51 22.54
N GLU A 111 20.42 -4.12 21.91
CA GLU A 111 20.58 -2.80 21.27
C GLU A 111 19.51 -2.57 20.17
N CYS A 112 19.33 -3.53 19.27
CA CYS A 112 18.30 -3.45 18.25
C CYS A 112 16.89 -3.44 18.86
N ALA A 113 16.58 -4.30 19.80
CA ALA A 113 15.27 -4.32 20.46
C ALA A 113 14.94 -2.97 21.08
N ALA A 114 15.89 -2.34 21.79
CA ALA A 114 15.72 -1.02 22.39
C ALA A 114 15.54 0.09 21.34
N PHE A 115 16.36 0.11 20.28
CA PHE A 115 16.30 1.14 19.24
C PHE A 115 14.97 1.11 18.48
N PHE A 116 14.46 -0.10 18.18
CA PHE A 116 13.23 -0.32 17.43
C PHE A 116 11.98 -0.42 18.31
N HIS A 117 12.10 -0.31 19.62
CA HIS A 117 11.03 -0.46 20.61
C HIS A 117 10.30 -1.82 20.51
N LEU A 118 11.08 -2.90 20.41
CA LEU A 118 10.59 -4.28 20.31
C LEU A 118 10.67 -5.07 21.61
N GLU A 119 11.13 -4.47 22.74
CA GLU A 119 11.38 -5.16 23.99
C GLU A 119 10.16 -5.93 24.50
N SER A 120 8.97 -5.34 24.39
CA SER A 120 7.72 -5.98 24.83
C SER A 120 7.25 -7.12 23.90
N LEU A 121 7.88 -7.27 22.75
CA LEU A 121 7.51 -8.25 21.73
C LEU A 121 8.50 -9.43 21.67
N MET A 122 9.61 -9.40 22.40
CA MET A 122 10.72 -10.35 22.27
C MET A 122 10.32 -11.82 22.40
N GLU A 123 9.37 -12.11 23.30
CA GLU A 123 8.89 -13.47 23.55
C GLU A 123 7.72 -13.89 22.63
N ARG A 124 7.21 -12.95 21.81
CA ARG A 124 6.11 -13.26 20.91
C ARG A 124 6.57 -14.03 19.67
N THR A 125 5.66 -14.83 19.13
CA THR A 125 5.89 -15.47 17.83
C THR A 125 5.77 -14.44 16.71
N THR A 126 6.61 -14.55 15.67
CA THR A 126 6.61 -13.67 14.50
C THR A 126 5.25 -13.65 13.79
N ALA A 127 4.56 -14.80 13.75
CA ALA A 127 3.23 -14.94 13.18
C ALA A 127 2.12 -14.21 13.97
N SER A 128 2.33 -13.93 15.27
CA SER A 128 1.36 -13.22 16.13
C SER A 128 1.44 -11.69 16.04
N LEU A 129 2.46 -11.17 15.34
CA LEU A 129 2.66 -9.75 15.15
C LEU A 129 1.71 -9.17 14.10
N SER A 130 1.33 -7.91 14.28
CA SER A 130 0.66 -7.15 13.22
C SER A 130 1.59 -6.93 12.03
N GLY A 131 1.04 -6.67 10.83
CA GLY A 131 1.85 -6.41 9.64
C GLY A 131 2.86 -5.28 9.81
N GLY A 132 2.51 -4.21 10.53
CA GLY A 132 3.43 -3.12 10.86
C GLY A 132 4.55 -3.54 11.82
N GLU A 133 4.24 -4.36 12.82
CA GLU A 133 5.26 -4.92 13.73
C GLU A 133 6.19 -5.90 12.99
N GLN A 134 5.65 -6.73 12.08
CA GLN A 134 6.45 -7.63 11.25
C GLN A 134 7.40 -6.86 10.33
N GLN A 135 6.93 -5.78 9.71
CA GLN A 135 7.75 -4.94 8.84
C GLN A 135 8.86 -4.23 9.63
N LEU A 136 8.53 -3.74 10.84
CA LEU A 136 9.52 -3.13 11.72
C LEU A 136 10.55 -4.17 12.21
N LEU A 137 10.12 -5.41 12.50
CA LEU A 137 11.00 -6.52 12.84
C LEU A 137 11.93 -6.89 11.67
N SER A 138 11.40 -6.94 10.44
CA SER A 138 12.21 -7.19 9.25
C SER A 138 13.32 -6.13 9.07
N LEU A 139 12.99 -4.84 9.28
CA LEU A 139 13.98 -3.77 9.26
C LEU A 139 15.01 -3.92 10.41
N ALA A 140 14.55 -4.24 11.62
CA ALA A 140 15.43 -4.46 12.77
C ALA A 140 16.38 -5.66 12.55
N ALA A 141 15.87 -6.77 12.02
CA ALA A 141 16.67 -7.95 11.66
C ALA A 141 17.75 -7.62 10.62
N ALA A 142 17.39 -6.85 9.57
CA ALA A 142 18.38 -6.37 8.61
C ALA A 142 19.48 -5.51 9.27
N MET A 143 19.12 -4.72 10.28
CA MET A 143 20.07 -3.85 11.01
C MET A 143 20.99 -4.60 11.98
N THR A 144 20.63 -5.81 12.43
CA THR A 144 21.53 -6.60 13.32
C THR A 144 22.84 -6.97 12.65
N GLY A 145 22.88 -7.02 11.30
CA GLY A 145 24.10 -7.19 10.49
C GLY A 145 24.98 -5.93 10.37
N SER A 146 24.58 -4.79 10.94
CA SER A 146 25.25 -3.48 10.83
C SER A 146 25.52 -3.07 9.38
N PRO A 147 24.50 -3.05 8.51
CA PRO A 147 24.66 -2.71 7.11
C PRO A 147 25.04 -1.23 6.94
N ARG A 148 25.85 -0.95 5.90
CA ARG A 148 26.13 0.43 5.45
C ARG A 148 25.07 0.95 4.49
N VAL A 149 24.39 0.03 3.82
CA VAL A 149 23.36 0.29 2.83
C VAL A 149 22.10 -0.50 3.21
N LEU A 150 20.95 0.14 3.16
CA LEU A 150 19.64 -0.50 3.26
C LEU A 150 18.92 -0.39 1.92
N LEU A 151 18.54 -1.53 1.38
CA LEU A 151 17.76 -1.69 0.17
C LEU A 151 16.35 -2.15 0.57
N LEU A 152 15.32 -1.35 0.27
CA LEU A 152 13.96 -1.63 0.70
C LEU A 152 13.04 -1.71 -0.51
N ASP A 153 12.38 -2.86 -0.67
CA ASP A 153 11.44 -3.08 -1.78
C ASP A 153 10.01 -2.88 -1.30
N GLU A 154 9.44 -1.71 -1.59
CA GLU A 154 8.07 -1.29 -1.24
C GLU A 154 7.66 -1.58 0.23
N PRO A 155 8.47 -1.21 1.23
CA PRO A 155 8.28 -1.65 2.61
C PRO A 155 6.99 -1.15 3.26
N CYS A 156 6.38 -0.10 2.73
CA CYS A 156 5.17 0.52 3.28
C CYS A 156 3.87 0.11 2.55
N ALA A 157 3.94 -0.74 1.52
CA ALA A 157 2.80 -1.01 0.63
C ALA A 157 1.55 -1.61 1.34
N ALA A 158 1.74 -2.29 2.46
CA ALA A 158 0.66 -2.92 3.23
C ALA A 158 0.44 -2.29 4.62
N LEU A 159 1.11 -1.17 4.91
CA LEU A 159 1.02 -0.48 6.20
C LEU A 159 -0.16 0.50 6.21
N ASP A 160 -0.83 0.61 7.35
CA ASP A 160 -1.74 1.72 7.57
C ASP A 160 -0.94 3.03 7.80
N PRO A 161 -1.58 4.21 7.69
CA PRO A 161 -0.88 5.48 7.80
C PRO A 161 -0.06 5.67 9.09
N ALA A 162 -0.51 5.11 10.22
CA ALA A 162 0.20 5.23 11.49
C ALA A 162 1.44 4.33 11.55
N ALA A 163 1.33 3.09 11.04
CA ALA A 163 2.45 2.16 10.93
C ALA A 163 3.48 2.65 9.91
N GLU A 164 3.03 3.20 8.76
CA GLU A 164 3.90 3.81 7.75
C GLU A 164 4.70 4.98 8.35
N GLU A 165 4.03 5.90 9.04
CA GLU A 165 4.71 7.03 9.69
C GLU A 165 5.77 6.56 10.69
N LYS A 166 5.44 5.60 11.55
CA LYS A 166 6.37 5.02 12.52
C LYS A 166 7.57 4.37 11.82
N PHE A 167 7.33 3.60 10.76
CA PHE A 167 8.39 2.94 9.98
C PHE A 167 9.33 3.97 9.35
N LEU A 168 8.79 5.00 8.70
CA LEU A 168 9.58 6.06 8.07
C LEU A 168 10.36 6.88 9.09
N GLN A 169 9.80 7.17 10.27
CA GLN A 169 10.53 7.85 11.35
C GLN A 169 11.76 7.05 11.78
N VAL A 170 11.62 5.74 11.97
CA VAL A 170 12.75 4.88 12.33
C VAL A 170 13.78 4.84 11.19
N LEU A 171 13.34 4.70 9.94
CA LEU A 171 14.21 4.67 8.78
C LEU A 171 15.00 5.99 8.62
N LEU A 172 14.36 7.13 8.84
CA LEU A 172 15.01 8.44 8.83
C LEU A 172 16.04 8.61 9.98
N ARG A 173 15.75 8.06 11.15
CA ARG A 173 16.73 8.02 12.26
C ARG A 173 17.96 7.19 11.89
N LEU A 174 17.79 6.01 11.30
CA LEU A 174 18.90 5.18 10.81
C LEU A 174 19.77 5.94 9.79
N ASN A 175 19.13 6.64 8.88
CA ASN A 175 19.85 7.42 7.87
C ASN A 175 20.57 8.63 8.48
N ARG A 176 19.87 9.48 9.26
CA ARG A 176 20.38 10.77 9.70
C ARG A 176 21.30 10.67 10.92
N GLU A 177 21.01 9.74 11.86
CA GLU A 177 21.79 9.60 13.10
C GLU A 177 22.94 8.59 12.95
N LEU A 178 22.75 7.52 12.15
CA LEU A 178 23.76 6.47 11.97
C LEU A 178 24.45 6.53 10.60
N GLY A 179 24.04 7.42 9.70
CA GLY A 179 24.66 7.60 8.38
C GLY A 179 24.44 6.43 7.43
N VAL A 180 23.43 5.58 7.66
CA VAL A 180 23.09 4.47 6.78
C VAL A 180 22.57 5.00 5.45
N THR A 181 23.12 4.52 4.34
CA THR A 181 22.61 4.86 3.00
C THR A 181 21.32 4.10 2.73
N VAL A 182 20.30 4.76 2.23
CA VAL A 182 18.99 4.15 2.00
C VAL A 182 18.58 4.29 0.54
N LEU A 183 18.18 3.19 -0.07
CA LEU A 183 17.48 3.16 -1.36
C LEU A 183 16.16 2.40 -1.19
N MET A 184 15.05 3.12 -1.23
CA MET A 184 13.71 2.59 -0.99
C MET A 184 12.85 2.67 -2.25
N SER A 185 12.37 1.53 -2.76
CA SER A 185 11.36 1.55 -3.81
C SER A 185 9.98 1.89 -3.25
N THR A 186 9.20 2.66 -3.99
CA THR A 186 7.82 2.98 -3.63
C THR A 186 6.99 3.40 -4.84
N HIS A 187 5.69 3.09 -4.79
CA HIS A 187 4.68 3.60 -5.72
C HIS A 187 3.98 4.84 -5.19
N THR A 188 3.93 5.01 -3.87
CA THR A 188 3.27 6.13 -3.18
C THR A 188 4.26 6.73 -2.18
N PRO A 189 5.08 7.72 -2.60
CA PRO A 189 6.18 8.21 -1.77
C PRO A 189 5.73 8.97 -0.52
N GLY A 190 4.47 9.45 -0.47
CA GLY A 190 3.90 10.12 0.69
C GLY A 190 4.84 11.18 1.29
N VAL A 191 5.03 11.11 2.60
CA VAL A 191 5.92 12.02 3.34
C VAL A 191 7.40 11.73 3.09
N ALA A 192 7.76 10.52 2.61
CA ALA A 192 9.15 10.16 2.33
C ALA A 192 9.76 11.02 1.21
N LEU A 193 8.95 11.46 0.23
CA LEU A 193 9.42 12.29 -0.87
C LEU A 193 10.05 13.61 -0.39
N ALA A 194 9.42 14.26 0.56
CA ALA A 194 9.92 15.53 1.11
C ALA A 194 11.16 15.35 2.00
N GLN A 195 11.50 14.13 2.38
CA GLN A 195 12.65 13.80 3.22
C GLN A 195 13.81 13.20 2.44
N ALA A 196 13.58 12.82 1.18
CA ALA A 196 14.60 12.22 0.33
C ALA A 196 15.60 13.28 -0.19
N ASP A 197 16.86 12.85 -0.33
CA ASP A 197 17.92 13.65 -0.96
C ASP A 197 17.82 13.59 -2.49
N GLY A 198 17.17 12.56 -3.04
CA GLY A 198 16.96 12.43 -4.47
C GLY A 198 16.01 11.30 -4.85
N VAL A 199 15.68 11.23 -6.14
CA VAL A 199 14.76 10.26 -6.71
C VAL A 199 15.37 9.62 -7.96
N LEU A 200 15.38 8.30 -8.00
CA LEU A 200 15.67 7.50 -9.18
C LEU A 200 14.34 7.13 -9.84
N LEU A 201 14.08 7.65 -11.03
CA LEU A 201 12.90 7.30 -11.83
C LEU A 201 13.26 6.20 -12.83
N LEU A 202 12.69 5.01 -12.62
CA LEU A 202 12.90 3.86 -13.50
C LEU A 202 11.69 3.65 -14.42
N ARG A 203 11.90 3.70 -15.73
CA ARG A 203 10.88 3.51 -16.76
C ARG A 203 11.38 2.66 -17.91
N ALA A 204 10.62 1.64 -18.25
CA ALA A 204 10.99 0.71 -19.33
C ALA A 204 12.46 0.29 -19.26
N GLY A 205 12.94 -0.01 -18.05
CA GLY A 205 14.31 -0.41 -17.78
C GLY A 205 15.34 0.73 -17.79
N ARG A 206 14.99 1.98 -18.07
CA ARG A 206 15.91 3.13 -18.05
C ARG A 206 15.75 3.95 -16.78
N CYS A 207 16.85 4.47 -16.26
CA CYS A 207 16.90 5.26 -15.04
C CYS A 207 17.21 6.72 -15.31
N THR A 208 16.46 7.62 -14.68
CA THR A 208 16.76 9.05 -14.60
C THR A 208 16.94 9.43 -13.15
N CYS A 209 18.05 10.06 -12.80
CA CYS A 209 18.33 10.53 -11.44
C CYS A 209 17.95 12.00 -11.29
N TYR A 210 17.25 12.32 -10.21
CA TYR A 210 16.92 13.67 -9.76
C TYR A 210 17.51 13.88 -8.37
N GLU A 211 18.41 14.85 -8.22
CA GLU A 211 19.04 15.21 -6.94
C GLU A 211 18.16 16.14 -6.08
N ASP A 212 17.01 16.56 -6.60
CA ASP A 212 16.01 17.38 -5.91
C ASP A 212 14.62 16.79 -6.14
N PRO A 213 13.92 16.35 -5.08
CA PRO A 213 12.54 15.86 -5.17
C PRO A 213 11.55 16.86 -5.76
N HIS A 214 11.76 18.16 -5.57
CA HIS A 214 10.93 19.20 -6.22
C HIS A 214 11.20 19.27 -7.74
N ALA A 215 12.45 19.09 -8.18
CA ALA A 215 12.77 19.01 -9.61
C ALA A 215 12.12 17.79 -10.24
N PHE A 216 12.12 16.64 -9.56
CA PHE A 216 11.39 15.44 -9.97
C PHE A 216 9.88 15.72 -10.14
N ALA A 217 9.24 16.30 -9.12
CA ALA A 217 7.81 16.59 -9.15
C ALA A 217 7.46 17.59 -10.27
N ARG A 218 8.29 18.63 -10.48
CA ARG A 218 8.14 19.57 -11.61
C ARG A 218 8.25 18.90 -12.96
N ALA A 219 9.21 17.99 -13.14
CA ALA A 219 9.38 17.24 -14.38
C ALA A 219 8.15 16.36 -14.72
N LEU A 220 7.57 15.66 -13.72
CA LEU A 220 6.35 14.89 -13.91
C LEU A 220 5.16 15.78 -14.30
N ARG A 221 5.03 16.95 -13.66
CA ARG A 221 3.95 17.88 -13.97
C ARG A 221 4.07 18.47 -15.37
N GLN A 222 5.26 18.90 -15.77
CA GLN A 222 5.53 19.48 -17.10
C GLN A 222 5.31 18.47 -18.23
N SER A 223 5.61 17.20 -17.99
CA SER A 223 5.39 16.13 -18.97
C SER A 223 3.96 15.58 -18.99
N GLY A 224 3.09 16.01 -18.07
CA GLY A 224 1.74 15.45 -17.93
C GLY A 224 1.74 13.99 -17.51
N ASP A 225 2.74 13.57 -16.77
CA ASP A 225 2.98 12.18 -16.43
C ASP A 225 1.93 11.62 -15.47
N PRO A 226 1.32 10.47 -15.74
CA PRO A 226 0.35 9.84 -14.84
C PRO A 226 0.87 9.58 -13.42
N MET A 227 2.19 9.42 -13.25
CA MET A 227 2.81 9.23 -11.94
C MET A 227 2.70 10.46 -11.03
N LEU A 228 2.38 11.63 -11.57
CA LEU A 228 2.05 12.82 -10.77
C LEU A 228 0.95 12.51 -9.74
N GLN A 229 0.00 11.64 -10.08
CA GLN A 229 -1.09 11.23 -9.19
C GLN A 229 -0.63 10.40 -7.97
N ALA A 230 0.60 9.89 -7.98
CA ALA A 230 1.19 9.19 -6.85
C ALA A 230 1.85 10.15 -5.84
N LEU A 231 2.09 11.40 -6.21
CA LEU A 231 2.79 12.38 -5.38
C LEU A 231 1.86 12.98 -4.30
N PRO A 232 2.44 13.63 -3.27
CA PRO A 232 1.65 14.36 -2.31
C PRO A 232 0.65 15.32 -2.98
N VAL A 233 -0.54 15.42 -2.41
CA VAL A 233 -1.66 16.20 -2.97
C VAL A 233 -1.26 17.64 -3.33
N GLY A 234 -0.38 18.27 -2.57
CA GLY A 234 0.14 19.60 -2.90
C GLY A 234 0.76 19.67 -4.29
N ALA A 235 1.58 18.66 -4.65
CA ALA A 235 2.21 18.59 -5.98
C ALA A 235 1.18 18.33 -7.09
N ILE A 236 0.05 17.69 -6.78
CA ILE A 236 -1.05 17.45 -7.73
C ILE A 236 -1.85 18.74 -7.96
N LEU A 237 -2.11 19.52 -6.92
CA LEU A 237 -3.01 20.67 -6.97
C LEU A 237 -2.34 21.97 -7.48
N PHE A 238 -1.05 22.16 -7.22
CA PHE A 238 -0.38 23.44 -7.43
C PHE A 238 0.83 23.35 -8.34
N ASP A 239 1.00 24.36 -9.21
CA ASP A 239 2.14 24.46 -10.13
C ASP A 239 3.50 24.60 -9.42
N LYS A 240 3.50 25.13 -8.20
CA LYS A 240 4.71 25.21 -7.35
C LYS A 240 5.18 23.87 -6.79
N VAL A 241 4.40 22.80 -7.02
CA VAL A 241 4.65 21.41 -6.60
C VAL A 241 5.10 21.27 -5.13
N PRO A 242 4.35 21.82 -4.15
CA PRO A 242 4.69 21.65 -2.74
C PRO A 242 4.62 20.18 -2.34
N LEU A 243 5.63 19.69 -1.63
CA LEU A 243 5.74 18.30 -1.21
C LEU A 243 5.22 18.06 0.20
N THR A 244 5.02 19.12 0.98
CA THR A 244 4.47 19.05 2.34
C THR A 244 3.15 19.79 2.46
N VAL A 245 2.34 19.37 3.44
CA VAL A 245 1.09 20.07 3.79
C VAL A 245 1.38 21.53 4.19
N ARG A 246 2.48 21.78 4.93
CA ARG A 246 2.90 23.10 5.36
C ARG A 246 3.17 24.05 4.18
N GLU A 247 3.80 23.56 3.13
CA GLU A 247 4.06 24.34 1.90
C GLU A 247 2.77 24.55 1.08
N ALA A 248 1.88 23.57 1.07
CA ALA A 248 0.66 23.59 0.26
C ALA A 248 -0.46 24.46 0.86
N GLN A 249 -0.62 24.50 2.18
CA GLN A 249 -1.70 25.21 2.86
C GLN A 249 -1.84 26.71 2.47
N PRO A 250 -0.75 27.51 2.38
CA PRO A 250 -0.86 28.91 1.95
C PRO A 250 -1.40 29.08 0.53
N LEU A 251 -1.15 28.10 -0.35
CA LEU A 251 -1.61 28.13 -1.74
C LEU A 251 -3.11 27.81 -1.87
N ALA A 252 -3.67 27.08 -0.89
CA ALA A 252 -5.07 26.67 -0.90
C ALA A 252 -6.08 27.85 -0.75
N ALA A 253 -5.64 29.02 -0.29
CA ALA A 253 -6.49 30.20 -0.13
C ALA A 253 -7.14 30.69 -1.45
N HIS A 254 -6.56 30.36 -2.59
CA HIS A 254 -7.06 30.75 -3.91
C HIS A 254 -7.97 29.72 -4.57
N LEU A 255 -8.08 28.53 -4.01
CA LEU A 255 -8.95 27.48 -4.53
C LEU A 255 -10.43 27.78 -4.21
N ARG A 256 -11.31 27.18 -5.00
CA ARG A 256 -12.76 27.20 -4.77
C ARG A 256 -13.29 25.78 -4.69
N CYS A 257 -14.30 25.56 -3.84
CA CYS A 257 -14.96 24.27 -3.72
C CYS A 257 -16.19 24.22 -4.63
N LYS A 258 -16.38 23.13 -5.36
CA LYS A 258 -17.61 22.86 -6.08
C LYS A 258 -18.75 22.61 -5.07
N PRO A 259 -20.00 22.99 -5.38
CA PRO A 259 -21.14 22.66 -4.55
C PRO A 259 -21.20 21.15 -4.26
N ALA A 260 -21.63 20.77 -3.09
CA ALA A 260 -21.84 19.36 -2.76
C ALA A 260 -22.93 18.78 -3.67
N PRO A 261 -22.78 17.54 -4.15
CA PRO A 261 -23.85 16.88 -4.88
C PRO A 261 -25.12 16.79 -4.03
N ALA A 262 -26.28 16.90 -4.66
CA ALA A 262 -27.55 16.75 -3.97
C ALA A 262 -27.65 15.37 -3.30
N PRO A 263 -28.26 15.28 -2.11
CA PRO A 263 -28.46 13.99 -1.45
C PRO A 263 -29.25 13.05 -2.38
N GLN A 264 -28.71 11.85 -2.60
CA GLN A 264 -29.44 10.83 -3.34
C GLN A 264 -30.59 10.29 -2.49
N PRO A 265 -31.76 9.98 -3.10
CA PRO A 265 -32.86 9.37 -2.36
C PRO A 265 -32.42 8.05 -1.74
N ALA A 266 -33.00 7.73 -0.59
CA ALA A 266 -32.72 6.46 0.08
C ALA A 266 -33.20 5.29 -0.80
N GLY A 267 -32.27 4.48 -1.29
CA GLY A 267 -32.56 3.25 -2.03
C GLY A 267 -33.04 2.13 -1.10
N LYS A 268 -33.37 0.98 -1.69
CA LYS A 268 -33.72 -0.23 -0.91
C LYS A 268 -32.49 -0.72 -0.11
N SER A 269 -32.75 -1.24 1.09
CA SER A 269 -31.69 -1.87 1.89
C SER A 269 -31.24 -3.16 1.24
N VAL A 270 -29.92 -3.27 0.95
CA VAL A 270 -29.26 -4.47 0.40
C VAL A 270 -28.51 -5.27 1.43
N LEU A 271 -28.19 -4.66 2.57
CA LEU A 271 -27.51 -5.33 3.67
C LEU A 271 -27.84 -4.63 4.98
N THR A 272 -28.24 -5.41 5.98
CA THR A 272 -28.51 -4.89 7.34
C THR A 272 -27.84 -5.80 8.36
N LEU A 273 -27.01 -5.20 9.19
CA LEU A 273 -26.43 -5.79 10.39
C LEU A 273 -27.10 -5.18 11.62
N LYS A 274 -27.57 -6.00 12.56
CA LYS A 274 -28.19 -5.56 13.79
C LYS A 274 -27.51 -6.21 14.99
N GLU A 275 -26.92 -5.39 15.86
CA GLU A 275 -26.29 -5.80 17.12
C GLU A 275 -25.32 -6.98 16.96
N ILE A 276 -24.46 -6.96 15.92
CA ILE A 276 -23.52 -8.02 15.61
C ILE A 276 -22.42 -8.07 16.66
N CYS A 277 -22.22 -9.26 17.24
CA CYS A 277 -21.07 -9.57 18.07
C CYS A 277 -20.32 -10.78 17.47
N PHE A 278 -18.99 -10.63 17.32
CA PHE A 278 -18.14 -11.67 16.78
C PHE A 278 -16.78 -11.72 17.49
N ALA A 279 -16.37 -12.95 17.81
CA ALA A 279 -15.02 -13.31 18.27
C ALA A 279 -14.59 -14.58 17.54
N TYR A 280 -13.29 -14.74 17.27
CA TYR A 280 -12.77 -15.95 16.61
C TYR A 280 -12.80 -17.16 17.51
N GLU A 281 -12.60 -16.97 18.82
CA GLU A 281 -12.64 -18.03 19.82
C GLU A 281 -13.57 -17.61 20.99
N LYS A 282 -14.16 -18.60 21.66
CA LYS A 282 -15.11 -18.36 22.77
C LYS A 282 -14.54 -17.56 23.95
N LYS A 283 -13.20 -17.58 24.11
CA LYS A 283 -12.50 -16.88 25.22
C LYS A 283 -11.69 -15.67 24.76
N SER A 284 -11.64 -15.41 23.44
CA SER A 284 -10.95 -14.24 22.91
C SER A 284 -11.80 -12.98 23.07
N ALA A 285 -11.13 -11.82 23.05
CA ALA A 285 -11.83 -10.54 23.01
C ALA A 285 -12.65 -10.40 21.72
N ASP A 286 -13.82 -9.76 21.82
CA ASP A 286 -14.64 -9.48 20.65
C ASP A 286 -13.87 -8.64 19.63
N VAL A 287 -13.98 -9.03 18.36
CA VAL A 287 -13.52 -8.23 17.23
C VAL A 287 -14.59 -7.26 16.76
N LEU A 288 -15.86 -7.67 16.81
CA LEU A 288 -17.02 -6.82 16.55
C LEU A 288 -17.95 -6.89 17.78
N PHE A 289 -18.42 -5.73 18.24
CA PHE A 289 -19.26 -5.66 19.44
C PHE A 289 -20.48 -4.76 19.24
N ARG A 290 -21.68 -5.34 19.29
CA ARG A 290 -22.97 -4.67 19.08
C ARG A 290 -22.99 -3.77 17.84
N LEU A 291 -22.33 -4.22 16.76
CA LEU A 291 -22.20 -3.46 15.55
C LEU A 291 -23.52 -3.48 14.76
N SER A 292 -24.00 -2.29 14.40
CA SER A 292 -25.19 -2.13 13.56
C SER A 292 -24.86 -1.27 12.36
N LEU A 293 -25.28 -1.71 11.16
CA LEU A 293 -25.00 -1.04 9.89
C LEU A 293 -26.11 -1.35 8.89
N THR A 294 -26.56 -0.35 8.15
CA THR A 294 -27.52 -0.55 7.03
C THR A 294 -26.94 0.10 5.78
N LEU A 295 -26.94 -0.64 4.68
CA LEU A 295 -26.47 -0.19 3.38
C LEU A 295 -27.61 -0.25 2.36
N THR A 296 -27.65 0.73 1.45
CA THR A 296 -28.67 0.86 0.41
C THR A 296 -28.06 0.59 -0.98
N GLU A 297 -28.90 0.22 -1.93
CA GLU A 297 -28.48 -0.12 -3.30
C GLU A 297 -27.86 1.03 -4.07
N GLY A 298 -27.02 0.70 -5.05
CA GLY A 298 -26.50 1.62 -6.06
C GLY A 298 -25.41 2.56 -5.58
N LYS A 299 -24.79 2.32 -4.42
CA LYS A 299 -23.75 3.17 -3.84
C LYS A 299 -22.44 2.45 -3.60
N CYS A 300 -21.36 3.23 -3.61
CA CYS A 300 -20.04 2.83 -3.16
C CYS A 300 -19.83 3.28 -1.71
N TYR A 301 -19.69 2.33 -0.80
CA TYR A 301 -19.42 2.55 0.62
C TYR A 301 -17.95 2.30 0.92
N ALA A 302 -17.28 3.23 1.60
CA ALA A 302 -15.96 3.02 2.15
C ALA A 302 -16.04 2.82 3.66
N ILE A 303 -15.51 1.71 4.17
CA ILE A 303 -15.32 1.49 5.61
C ILE A 303 -13.83 1.63 5.88
N VAL A 304 -13.46 2.74 6.52
CA VAL A 304 -12.07 3.06 6.83
C VAL A 304 -11.76 2.75 8.29
N GLY A 305 -10.49 2.49 8.60
CA GLY A 305 -10.04 2.18 9.96
C GLY A 305 -8.61 1.64 9.97
N ALA A 306 -7.96 1.66 11.13
CA ALA A 306 -6.61 1.14 11.32
C ALA A 306 -6.51 -0.37 11.01
N ASN A 307 -5.31 -0.85 10.76
CA ASN A 307 -5.08 -2.29 10.63
C ASN A 307 -5.42 -2.99 11.95
N GLY A 308 -6.00 -4.21 11.87
CA GLY A 308 -6.47 -4.93 13.05
C GLY A 308 -7.78 -4.42 13.66
N SER A 309 -8.43 -3.37 13.12
CA SER A 309 -9.71 -2.86 13.64
C SER A 309 -10.90 -3.80 13.40
N GLY A 310 -10.75 -4.88 12.60
CA GLY A 310 -11.81 -5.83 12.30
C GLY A 310 -12.49 -5.63 10.94
N LYS A 311 -11.90 -4.86 10.01
CA LYS A 311 -12.48 -4.58 8.68
C LYS A 311 -12.75 -5.85 7.87
N SER A 312 -11.73 -6.72 7.71
CA SER A 312 -11.87 -7.99 6.99
C SER A 312 -12.86 -8.94 7.68
N THR A 313 -12.88 -8.92 9.02
CA THR A 313 -13.86 -9.68 9.82
C THR A 313 -15.28 -9.18 9.54
N LEU A 314 -15.48 -7.88 9.49
CA LEU A 314 -16.78 -7.28 9.16
C LEU A 314 -17.24 -7.70 7.75
N LEU A 315 -16.35 -7.63 6.74
CA LEU A 315 -16.67 -8.13 5.39
C LEU A 315 -16.98 -9.62 5.37
N GLY A 316 -16.24 -10.44 6.13
CA GLY A 316 -16.51 -11.88 6.27
C GLY A 316 -17.90 -12.16 6.88
N VAL A 317 -18.34 -11.37 7.85
CA VAL A 317 -19.71 -11.43 8.42
C VAL A 317 -20.73 -10.97 7.38
N MET A 318 -20.47 -9.87 6.66
CA MET A 318 -21.34 -9.39 5.57
C MET A 318 -21.50 -10.43 4.47
N ALA A 319 -20.41 -11.09 4.07
CA ALA A 319 -20.43 -12.15 3.06
C ALA A 319 -21.10 -13.45 3.56
N GLY A 320 -21.18 -13.64 4.89
CA GLY A 320 -21.68 -14.86 5.51
C GLY A 320 -20.67 -16.01 5.60
N VAL A 321 -19.41 -15.70 5.32
CA VAL A 321 -18.27 -16.59 5.55
C VAL A 321 -18.04 -16.77 7.05
N LEU A 322 -18.18 -15.68 7.81
CA LEU A 322 -18.07 -15.66 9.27
C LEU A 322 -19.47 -15.57 9.90
N LYS A 323 -19.73 -16.41 10.88
CA LYS A 323 -21.03 -16.44 11.57
C LYS A 323 -20.92 -15.77 12.93
N PRO A 324 -21.62 -14.62 13.15
CA PRO A 324 -21.61 -13.95 14.44
C PRO A 324 -22.28 -14.81 15.50
N TYR A 325 -21.85 -14.72 16.76
CA TYR A 325 -22.45 -15.44 17.87
C TYR A 325 -23.69 -14.71 18.42
N ALA A 326 -23.84 -13.42 18.13
CA ALA A 326 -25.04 -12.64 18.47
C ALA A 326 -25.35 -11.63 17.38
N GLY A 327 -26.62 -11.20 17.31
CA GLY A 327 -27.13 -10.27 16.31
C GLY A 327 -27.76 -10.97 15.10
N LYS A 328 -28.18 -10.14 14.12
CA LYS A 328 -28.82 -10.62 12.87
C LYS A 328 -28.21 -9.97 11.66
N VAL A 329 -27.92 -10.79 10.64
CA VAL A 329 -27.47 -10.38 9.31
C VAL A 329 -28.60 -10.61 8.32
N GLN A 330 -29.04 -9.56 7.62
CA GLN A 330 -30.02 -9.62 6.54
C GLN A 330 -29.35 -9.25 5.22
N ARG A 331 -29.40 -10.16 4.26
CA ARG A 331 -28.81 -10.05 2.91
C ARG A 331 -29.89 -10.45 1.89
N PRO A 332 -30.70 -9.51 1.45
CA PRO A 332 -31.80 -9.81 0.50
C PRO A 332 -31.29 -10.12 -0.91
N ALA A 333 -30.05 -9.74 -1.25
CA ALA A 333 -29.43 -9.95 -2.55
C ALA A 333 -28.12 -10.74 -2.43
N PRO A 334 -27.68 -11.45 -3.50
CA PRO A 334 -26.40 -12.14 -3.53
C PRO A 334 -25.22 -11.18 -3.26
N THR A 335 -24.28 -11.64 -2.47
CA THR A 335 -23.05 -10.90 -2.14
C THR A 335 -21.81 -11.70 -2.57
N ALA A 336 -20.81 -11.04 -3.14
CA ALA A 336 -19.52 -11.64 -3.46
C ALA A 336 -18.40 -10.90 -2.76
N LEU A 337 -17.40 -11.66 -2.27
CA LEU A 337 -16.27 -11.15 -1.49
C LEU A 337 -14.97 -11.31 -2.27
N LEU A 338 -14.26 -10.20 -2.46
CA LEU A 338 -12.85 -10.17 -2.85
C LEU A 338 -12.02 -10.10 -1.55
N PRO A 339 -11.33 -11.16 -1.15
CA PRO A 339 -10.50 -11.15 0.05
C PRO A 339 -9.21 -10.37 -0.17
N GLN A 340 -8.54 -9.98 0.91
CA GLN A 340 -7.24 -9.32 0.88
C GLN A 340 -6.18 -10.16 0.15
N THR A 341 -6.14 -11.47 0.40
CA THR A 341 -5.26 -12.42 -0.30
C THR A 341 -6.02 -13.08 -1.43
N VAL A 342 -5.92 -12.51 -2.63
CA VAL A 342 -6.69 -12.97 -3.80
C VAL A 342 -6.26 -14.33 -4.32
N GLN A 343 -5.03 -14.77 -4.01
CA GLN A 343 -4.48 -16.08 -4.41
C GLN A 343 -5.33 -17.25 -3.90
N TYR A 344 -6.05 -17.07 -2.79
CA TYR A 344 -6.98 -18.11 -2.27
C TYR A 344 -8.17 -18.38 -3.20
N LEU A 345 -8.46 -17.48 -4.14
CA LEU A 345 -9.50 -17.65 -5.14
C LEU A 345 -9.02 -18.46 -6.37
N PHE A 346 -7.70 -18.54 -6.58
CA PHE A 346 -7.13 -19.15 -7.77
C PHE A 346 -7.15 -20.67 -7.69
N THR A 347 -8.12 -21.28 -8.37
CA THR A 347 -8.38 -22.72 -8.38
C THR A 347 -8.04 -23.38 -9.73
N ARG A 348 -7.47 -22.61 -10.67
CA ARG A 348 -7.13 -23.05 -12.03
C ARG A 348 -5.74 -22.54 -12.42
N ASP A 349 -5.16 -23.17 -13.42
CA ASP A 349 -3.80 -22.89 -13.88
C ASP A 349 -3.72 -21.75 -14.92
N ARG A 350 -4.86 -21.26 -15.40
CA ARG A 350 -4.92 -20.19 -16.39
C ARG A 350 -5.99 -19.16 -16.01
N VAL A 351 -5.69 -17.89 -16.31
CA VAL A 351 -6.60 -16.77 -16.03
C VAL A 351 -7.92 -16.88 -16.81
N ASP A 352 -7.90 -17.33 -18.07
CA ASP A 352 -9.11 -17.53 -18.90
C ASP A 352 -10.03 -18.66 -18.40
N GLN A 353 -9.55 -19.51 -17.49
CA GLN A 353 -10.37 -20.51 -16.81
C GLN A 353 -10.99 -19.99 -15.50
N LEU A 354 -10.52 -18.85 -15.01
CA LEU A 354 -10.98 -18.20 -13.77
C LEU A 354 -11.97 -17.07 -14.05
N VAL A 355 -11.80 -16.35 -15.16
CA VAL A 355 -12.57 -15.15 -15.50
C VAL A 355 -13.05 -15.24 -16.94
N GLN A 356 -14.32 -14.86 -17.17
CA GLN A 356 -14.94 -14.86 -18.50
C GLN A 356 -14.22 -13.87 -19.44
N ALA A 357 -14.16 -14.24 -20.72
CA ALA A 357 -13.47 -13.43 -21.75
C ALA A 357 -14.00 -11.99 -21.85
N GLU A 358 -15.30 -11.80 -21.71
CA GLU A 358 -15.95 -10.49 -21.71
C GLU A 358 -15.49 -9.65 -20.52
N THR A 359 -15.43 -10.23 -19.32
CA THR A 359 -14.96 -9.57 -18.11
C THR A 359 -13.47 -9.22 -18.21
N LEU A 360 -12.64 -10.11 -18.79
CA LEU A 360 -11.22 -9.81 -19.04
C LEU A 360 -11.06 -8.61 -19.99
N GLN A 361 -11.89 -8.49 -21.02
CA GLN A 361 -11.88 -7.33 -21.93
C GLN A 361 -12.31 -6.05 -21.21
N HIS A 362 -13.41 -6.10 -20.46
CA HIS A 362 -13.91 -4.96 -19.68
C HIS A 362 -12.88 -4.49 -18.64
N LEU A 363 -12.15 -5.41 -18.04
CA LEU A 363 -11.09 -5.07 -17.09
C LEU A 363 -9.76 -4.66 -17.77
N GLY A 364 -9.65 -4.78 -19.11
CA GLY A 364 -8.43 -4.46 -19.86
C GLY A 364 -7.26 -5.40 -19.57
N ILE A 365 -7.55 -6.62 -19.10
CA ILE A 365 -6.55 -7.64 -18.73
C ILE A 365 -6.62 -8.88 -19.64
N ALA A 366 -7.22 -8.77 -20.81
CA ALA A 366 -7.31 -9.88 -21.77
C ALA A 366 -5.93 -10.45 -22.17
N HIS A 367 -4.87 -9.63 -22.12
CA HIS A 367 -3.50 -10.06 -22.38
C HIS A 367 -2.95 -11.04 -21.33
N LEU A 368 -3.60 -11.17 -20.18
CA LEU A 368 -3.23 -12.11 -19.11
C LEU A 368 -3.90 -13.48 -19.26
N ALA A 369 -4.85 -13.64 -20.20
CA ALA A 369 -5.71 -14.81 -20.31
C ALA A 369 -4.98 -16.17 -20.27
N ALA A 370 -3.84 -16.26 -20.97
CA ALA A 370 -3.05 -17.49 -21.05
C ALA A 370 -2.03 -17.67 -19.91
N ARG A 371 -1.85 -16.66 -19.01
CA ARG A 371 -0.88 -16.73 -17.93
C ARG A 371 -1.37 -17.59 -16.77
N HIS A 372 -0.40 -18.15 -16.03
CA HIS A 372 -0.68 -18.78 -14.75
C HIS A 372 -0.99 -17.72 -13.69
N PRO A 373 -2.06 -17.87 -12.89
CA PRO A 373 -2.47 -16.84 -11.92
C PRO A 373 -1.43 -16.50 -10.85
N LEU A 374 -0.57 -17.44 -10.48
CA LEU A 374 0.49 -17.22 -9.49
C LEU A 374 1.71 -16.49 -10.08
N ASP A 375 1.82 -16.37 -11.40
CA ASP A 375 2.90 -15.62 -12.09
C ASP A 375 2.53 -14.14 -12.32
N LEU A 376 1.38 -13.73 -11.81
CA LEU A 376 0.89 -12.36 -11.95
C LEU A 376 1.50 -11.44 -10.89
N SER A 377 1.73 -10.19 -11.26
CA SER A 377 2.02 -9.14 -10.29
C SER A 377 0.85 -8.96 -9.30
N GLY A 378 1.13 -8.36 -8.13
CA GLY A 378 0.09 -8.14 -7.11
C GLY A 378 -1.12 -7.35 -7.65
N GLY A 379 -0.89 -6.36 -8.50
CA GLY A 379 -1.94 -5.58 -9.15
C GLY A 379 -2.75 -6.39 -10.17
N GLU A 380 -2.08 -7.16 -11.03
CA GLU A 380 -2.73 -8.05 -12.00
C GLU A 380 -3.58 -9.11 -11.30
N SER A 381 -3.03 -9.74 -10.25
CA SER A 381 -3.75 -10.72 -9.42
C SER A 381 -5.05 -10.14 -8.84
N ARG A 382 -5.02 -8.89 -8.36
CA ARG A 382 -6.24 -8.21 -7.85
C ARG A 382 -7.28 -7.97 -8.92
N LEU A 383 -6.86 -7.55 -10.11
CA LEU A 383 -7.78 -7.34 -11.22
C LEU A 383 -8.42 -8.66 -11.67
N VAL A 384 -7.65 -9.77 -11.69
CA VAL A 384 -8.19 -11.11 -11.95
C VAL A 384 -9.18 -11.51 -10.85
N GLY A 385 -8.84 -11.33 -9.57
CA GLY A 385 -9.75 -11.59 -8.46
C GLY A 385 -11.03 -10.76 -8.52
N LEU A 386 -10.92 -9.47 -8.91
CA LEU A 386 -12.10 -8.61 -9.15
C LEU A 386 -12.95 -9.18 -10.28
N GLY A 387 -12.34 -9.65 -11.38
CA GLY A 387 -13.05 -10.30 -12.49
C GLY A 387 -13.83 -11.53 -12.02
N MET A 388 -13.22 -12.39 -11.21
CA MET A 388 -13.90 -13.55 -10.64
C MET A 388 -15.12 -13.14 -9.79
N VAL A 389 -14.99 -12.10 -8.99
CA VAL A 389 -16.09 -11.57 -8.16
C VAL A 389 -17.20 -10.99 -9.04
N LEU A 390 -16.88 -10.29 -10.13
CA LEU A 390 -17.85 -9.75 -11.08
C LEU A 390 -18.62 -10.87 -11.82
N ASP A 391 -17.93 -11.93 -12.21
CA ASP A 391 -18.52 -13.08 -12.91
C ASP A 391 -19.51 -13.88 -12.05
N THR A 392 -19.53 -13.70 -10.72
CA THR A 392 -20.58 -14.26 -9.88
C THR A 392 -21.95 -13.68 -10.13
N GLY A 393 -22.04 -12.52 -10.81
CA GLY A 393 -23.30 -11.79 -11.04
C GLY A 393 -23.88 -11.12 -9.79
N ALA A 394 -23.20 -11.15 -8.64
CA ALA A 394 -23.68 -10.58 -7.38
C ALA A 394 -24.04 -9.09 -7.50
N ASP A 395 -25.10 -8.68 -6.80
CA ASP A 395 -25.53 -7.28 -6.75
C ASP A 395 -24.74 -6.46 -5.74
N THR A 396 -24.20 -7.12 -4.72
CA THR A 396 -23.37 -6.48 -3.69
C THR A 396 -21.96 -7.06 -3.73
N LEU A 397 -20.98 -6.20 -3.97
CA LEU A 397 -19.56 -6.53 -4.05
C LEU A 397 -18.87 -6.06 -2.76
N LEU A 398 -18.22 -6.95 -2.07
CA LEU A 398 -17.46 -6.70 -0.84
C LEU A 398 -15.97 -6.81 -1.17
N LEU A 399 -15.21 -5.72 -1.04
CA LEU A 399 -13.83 -5.63 -1.48
C LEU A 399 -12.90 -5.33 -0.29
N ASP A 400 -11.98 -6.27 -0.01
CA ASP A 400 -11.01 -6.13 1.08
C ASP A 400 -9.69 -5.58 0.56
N GLU A 401 -9.34 -4.35 0.93
CA GLU A 401 -8.14 -3.61 0.53
C GLU A 401 -7.87 -3.66 -0.99
N PRO A 402 -8.84 -3.26 -1.83
CA PRO A 402 -8.74 -3.45 -3.28
C PRO A 402 -7.63 -2.63 -3.95
N THR A 403 -7.10 -1.61 -3.28
CA THR A 403 -6.05 -0.70 -3.78
C THR A 403 -4.64 -1.10 -3.38
N ALA A 404 -4.46 -2.09 -2.49
CA ALA A 404 -3.13 -2.46 -2.01
C ALA A 404 -2.24 -2.98 -3.16
N GLY A 405 -1.02 -2.45 -3.26
CA GLY A 405 -0.05 -2.81 -4.31
C GLY A 405 -0.37 -2.28 -5.72
N LEU A 406 -1.41 -1.45 -5.88
CA LEU A 406 -1.72 -0.77 -7.14
C LEU A 406 -0.95 0.55 -7.26
N ASP A 407 -0.40 0.83 -8.43
CA ASP A 407 0.09 2.17 -8.75
C ASP A 407 -1.07 3.17 -8.95
N ALA A 408 -0.75 4.46 -9.02
CA ALA A 408 -1.76 5.52 -9.12
C ALA A 408 -2.67 5.38 -10.35
N GLY A 409 -2.12 4.93 -11.47
CA GLY A 409 -2.90 4.70 -12.70
C GLY A 409 -3.90 3.57 -12.55
N ALA A 410 -3.46 2.44 -11.97
CA ALA A 410 -4.32 1.29 -11.70
C ALA A 410 -5.41 1.62 -10.65
N LYS A 411 -5.07 2.42 -9.61
CA LYS A 411 -6.06 2.93 -8.64
C LYS A 411 -7.14 3.77 -9.31
N ALA A 412 -6.75 4.71 -10.17
CA ALA A 412 -7.70 5.56 -10.89
C ALA A 412 -8.64 4.74 -11.80
N GLN A 413 -8.10 3.76 -12.52
CA GLN A 413 -8.89 2.85 -13.34
C GLN A 413 -9.85 2.01 -12.50
N LEU A 414 -9.39 1.45 -11.39
CA LEU A 414 -10.25 0.72 -10.45
C LEU A 414 -11.39 1.60 -9.95
N GLY A 415 -11.09 2.82 -9.48
CA GLY A 415 -12.09 3.75 -8.97
C GLY A 415 -13.15 4.11 -10.01
N ALA A 416 -12.74 4.39 -11.26
CA ALA A 416 -13.66 4.65 -12.35
C ALA A 416 -14.60 3.45 -12.63
N ARG A 417 -14.06 2.22 -12.57
CA ARG A 417 -14.85 0.98 -12.72
C ARG A 417 -15.86 0.80 -11.60
N LEU A 418 -15.46 1.05 -10.34
CA LEU A 418 -16.38 0.96 -9.20
C LEU A 418 -17.54 1.94 -9.31
N ARG A 419 -17.27 3.17 -9.75
CA ARG A 419 -18.32 4.16 -10.05
C ARG A 419 -19.27 3.68 -11.16
N HIS A 420 -18.73 3.11 -12.24
CA HIS A 420 -19.54 2.56 -13.32
C HIS A 420 -20.44 1.42 -12.84
N LEU A 421 -19.94 0.52 -12.01
CA LEU A 421 -20.72 -0.57 -11.39
C LEU A 421 -21.87 -0.03 -10.53
N CYS A 422 -21.61 1.00 -9.71
CA CYS A 422 -22.63 1.64 -8.89
C CYS A 422 -23.69 2.35 -9.76
N ALA A 423 -23.27 3.04 -10.84
CA ALA A 423 -24.19 3.64 -11.80
C ALA A 423 -25.05 2.60 -12.52
N ALA A 424 -24.57 1.37 -12.69
CA ALA A 424 -25.33 0.23 -13.21
C ALA A 424 -26.22 -0.47 -12.15
N GLY A 425 -26.34 0.10 -10.94
CA GLY A 425 -27.20 -0.38 -9.85
C GLY A 425 -26.55 -1.38 -8.89
N LYS A 426 -25.28 -1.76 -9.08
CA LYS A 426 -24.58 -2.61 -8.11
C LYS A 426 -24.19 -1.80 -6.88
N THR A 427 -24.10 -2.47 -5.73
CA THR A 427 -23.61 -1.88 -4.49
C THR A 427 -22.19 -2.36 -4.23
N VAL A 428 -21.29 -1.45 -3.92
CA VAL A 428 -19.90 -1.76 -3.58
C VAL A 428 -19.61 -1.38 -2.15
N VAL A 429 -19.04 -2.29 -1.39
CA VAL A 429 -18.52 -2.01 -0.04
C VAL A 429 -17.04 -2.30 -0.05
N LEU A 430 -16.24 -1.29 0.09
CA LEU A 430 -14.79 -1.46 0.20
C LEU A 430 -14.31 -1.16 1.62
N VAL A 431 -13.44 -1.98 2.14
CA VAL A 431 -12.67 -1.65 3.32
C VAL A 431 -11.26 -1.29 2.88
N THR A 432 -10.74 -0.17 3.42
CA THR A 432 -9.42 0.31 3.03
C THR A 432 -8.83 1.25 4.07
N HIS A 433 -7.50 1.33 4.07
CA HIS A 433 -6.74 2.38 4.75
C HIS A 433 -6.35 3.53 3.80
N ASP A 434 -6.57 3.40 2.48
CA ASP A 434 -6.33 4.43 1.47
C ASP A 434 -7.43 5.50 1.53
N LEU A 435 -7.20 6.53 2.35
CA LEU A 435 -8.18 7.59 2.61
C LEU A 435 -8.43 8.46 1.38
N ASP A 436 -7.42 8.68 0.54
CA ASP A 436 -7.56 9.48 -0.68
C ASP A 436 -8.40 8.75 -1.72
N PHE A 437 -8.23 7.44 -1.86
CA PHE A 437 -9.08 6.61 -2.69
C PHE A 437 -10.53 6.60 -2.18
N ALA A 438 -10.72 6.37 -0.87
CA ALA A 438 -12.04 6.39 -0.26
C ALA A 438 -12.72 7.76 -0.43
N GLY A 439 -12.00 8.86 -0.16
CA GLY A 439 -12.48 10.23 -0.31
C GLY A 439 -12.80 10.62 -1.75
N THR A 440 -12.19 9.97 -2.74
CA THR A 440 -12.43 10.25 -4.16
C THR A 440 -13.57 9.40 -4.72
N TYR A 441 -13.58 8.09 -4.46
CA TYR A 441 -14.42 7.14 -5.21
C TYR A 441 -15.61 6.59 -4.44
N SER A 442 -15.74 6.83 -3.12
CA SER A 442 -16.96 6.44 -2.40
C SER A 442 -18.06 7.50 -2.46
N ASP A 443 -19.31 7.08 -2.30
CA ASP A 443 -20.46 7.94 -2.10
C ASP A 443 -20.65 8.26 -0.61
N GLU A 444 -20.52 7.23 0.22
CA GLU A 444 -20.63 7.31 1.67
C GLU A 444 -19.44 6.63 2.34
N ALA A 445 -19.07 7.13 3.52
CA ALA A 445 -17.98 6.54 4.30
C ALA A 445 -18.39 6.32 5.76
N ALA A 446 -17.80 5.31 6.39
CA ALA A 446 -17.97 4.96 7.80
C ALA A 446 -16.61 4.64 8.42
N PHE A 447 -16.45 4.85 9.72
CA PHE A 447 -15.23 4.56 10.46
C PHE A 447 -15.42 3.35 11.37
N LEU A 448 -14.57 2.35 11.23
CA LEU A 448 -14.52 1.19 12.11
C LEU A 448 -13.42 1.38 13.15
N CYS A 449 -13.83 1.61 14.40
CA CYS A 449 -12.92 1.75 15.53
C CYS A 449 -13.54 1.15 16.78
N ASN A 450 -12.71 0.73 17.71
CA ASN A 450 -13.16 0.18 19.00
C ASN A 450 -14.27 -0.88 18.85
N ARG A 451 -14.17 -1.76 17.83
CA ARG A 451 -15.09 -2.88 17.55
C ARG A 451 -16.48 -2.46 17.05
N VAL A 452 -16.72 -1.16 16.81
CA VAL A 452 -17.99 -0.62 16.31
C VAL A 452 -17.76 0.18 15.03
N VAL A 453 -18.81 0.27 14.20
CA VAL A 453 -18.80 1.09 12.99
C VAL A 453 -19.69 2.30 13.19
N THR A 454 -19.21 3.48 12.76
CA THR A 454 -20.05 4.68 12.73
C THR A 454 -21.11 4.56 11.63
N PRO A 455 -22.27 5.21 11.76
CA PRO A 455 -23.22 5.28 10.66
C PRO A 455 -22.58 5.87 9.41
N PRO A 456 -22.84 5.30 8.21
CA PRO A 456 -22.36 5.86 6.96
C PRO A 456 -22.85 7.29 6.76
N ARG A 457 -21.98 8.15 6.24
CA ARG A 457 -22.29 9.54 5.91
C ARG A 457 -21.79 9.85 4.51
N PRO A 458 -22.39 10.81 3.80
CA PRO A 458 -21.85 11.33 2.56
C PRO A 458 -20.35 11.64 2.69
N ARG A 459 -19.51 11.23 1.74
CA ARG A 459 -18.04 11.26 1.86
C ARG A 459 -17.49 12.63 2.27
N ARG A 460 -18.05 13.74 1.72
CA ARG A 460 -17.60 15.08 2.10
C ARG A 460 -17.89 15.36 3.58
N ALA A 461 -19.11 15.08 4.04
CA ALA A 461 -19.47 15.30 5.43
C ALA A 461 -18.69 14.39 6.40
N PHE A 462 -18.38 13.17 5.97
CA PHE A 462 -17.57 12.24 6.75
C PHE A 462 -16.13 12.75 6.93
N PHE A 463 -15.40 12.98 5.83
CA PHE A 463 -14.00 13.37 5.89
C PHE A 463 -13.79 14.83 6.36
N ALA A 464 -14.76 15.73 6.10
CA ALA A 464 -14.72 17.08 6.65
C ALA A 464 -14.81 17.09 8.19
N GLY A 465 -15.52 16.12 8.78
CA GLY A 465 -15.60 15.93 10.23
C GLY A 465 -14.38 15.24 10.86
N MET A 466 -13.40 14.82 10.06
CA MET A 466 -12.20 14.12 10.55
C MET A 466 -10.98 15.07 10.48
N GLU A 467 -10.24 15.20 11.59
CA GLU A 467 -9.08 16.09 11.66
C GLU A 467 -7.75 15.36 11.36
N LEU A 468 -7.55 14.20 11.97
CA LEU A 468 -6.30 13.45 11.89
C LEU A 468 -6.36 12.34 10.84
N TYR A 469 -7.46 11.58 10.81
CA TYR A 469 -7.65 10.45 9.92
C TYR A 469 -8.48 10.87 8.70
N THR A 470 -7.89 11.71 7.83
CA THR A 470 -8.58 12.36 6.72
C THR A 470 -7.73 12.37 5.44
N THR A 471 -8.34 12.79 4.33
CA THR A 471 -7.69 12.81 3.00
C THR A 471 -6.58 13.87 2.91
N GLY A 472 -5.64 13.68 1.98
CA GLY A 472 -4.58 14.64 1.70
C GLY A 472 -5.13 16.01 1.27
N VAL A 473 -6.19 16.04 0.44
CA VAL A 473 -6.87 17.29 0.06
C VAL A 473 -7.38 18.02 1.28
N ARG A 474 -8.10 17.33 2.16
CA ARG A 474 -8.64 17.92 3.38
C ARG A 474 -7.54 18.48 4.30
N ARG A 475 -6.40 17.78 4.43
CA ARG A 475 -5.24 18.27 5.20
C ARG A 475 -4.69 19.58 4.65
N VAL A 476 -4.63 19.71 3.32
CA VAL A 476 -4.13 20.92 2.64
C VAL A 476 -5.15 22.06 2.71
N THR A 477 -6.44 21.75 2.52
CA THR A 477 -7.50 22.77 2.36
C THR A 477 -8.24 23.11 3.64
N CYS A 478 -7.95 22.45 4.77
CA CYS A 478 -8.75 22.51 6.00
C CYS A 478 -9.09 23.91 6.50
N ARG A 479 -8.22 24.90 6.29
CA ARG A 479 -8.43 26.29 6.71
C ARG A 479 -9.24 27.12 5.70
N ALA A 480 -9.11 26.81 4.42
CA ALA A 480 -9.71 27.59 3.34
C ALA A 480 -11.06 26.96 2.88
N LEU A 481 -11.09 25.64 2.72
CA LEU A 481 -12.20 24.90 2.13
C LEU A 481 -12.44 23.60 2.92
N PRO A 482 -13.13 23.69 4.07
CA PRO A 482 -13.31 22.53 4.97
C PRO A 482 -14.07 21.36 4.36
N ASP A 483 -14.89 21.57 3.33
CA ASP A 483 -15.70 20.55 2.68
C ASP A 483 -15.04 19.88 1.48
N ALA A 484 -13.86 20.32 1.06
CA ALA A 484 -13.11 19.69 -0.01
C ALA A 484 -12.34 18.46 0.53
N VAL A 485 -12.61 17.29 -0.03
CA VAL A 485 -12.01 16.02 0.43
C VAL A 485 -11.30 15.26 -0.69
N SER A 486 -11.51 15.65 -1.95
CA SER A 486 -10.84 15.09 -3.11
C SER A 486 -10.47 16.18 -4.12
N PRO A 487 -9.53 15.95 -5.06
CA PRO A 487 -9.22 16.91 -6.11
C PRO A 487 -10.45 17.25 -6.97
N GLU A 488 -11.37 16.31 -7.15
CA GLU A 488 -12.61 16.51 -7.93
C GLU A 488 -13.57 17.53 -7.29
N ASP A 489 -13.45 17.76 -5.99
CA ASP A 489 -14.29 18.74 -5.26
C ASP A 489 -13.84 20.18 -5.48
N LEU A 490 -12.66 20.37 -6.09
CA LEU A 490 -12.06 21.67 -6.31
C LEU A 490 -12.33 22.17 -7.73
N VAL A 491 -12.40 23.50 -7.87
CA VAL A 491 -12.31 24.20 -9.14
C VAL A 491 -10.83 24.56 -9.31
N LEU A 492 -10.14 23.84 -10.17
CA LEU A 492 -8.73 24.03 -10.50
C LEU A 492 -8.60 25.00 -11.69
#